data_818aa4456eb16641ce6c5f06eb201ce2
#
_entry.id   818aa4456eb16641ce6c5f06eb201ce2
#
_cell.length_a   1.000
_cell.length_b   1.000
_cell.length_c   1.000
_cell.angle_alpha   90.00
_cell.angle_beta   90.00
_cell.angle_gamma   90.00
#
_symmetry.space_group_name_H-M   'P 1'
#
loop_
_entity.id
_entity.type
_entity.pdbx_description
1 polymer ?
#
loop_
_entity_poly.entity_id
_entity_poly.type
_entity_poly.pdbx_seq_one_letter_code
_entity_poly.pdbx_strand_id
1 'polypeptide(L)'
;MSNIPKSPRSRVRAVTVAAASALALLGGWALSAADKYTLKVPNGLAFSEFRGYEDWQVISVARTEQLLKVIVANSVALKAYREGIPTNGKPFPDGSKMAKIEWHPKKSAEAPYDISVPDTVYDLDFMVKDAKRFADSGGWGYAVFVNDPATNTYRPGTETHRPPQANDAKCGHACHTIVKGKNFVFTRYAPR
;
A
#
# COMPACT_ATOMS: atom_id res chain seq x y z
N MET A 1 94.50 26.59 27.29
CA MET A 1 94.06 27.02 25.95
C MET A 1 93.22 25.85 25.39
N SER A 2 91.98 25.89 25.54
CA SER A 2 91.01 24.79 25.13
C SER A 2 90.11 25.31 24.06
N ASN A 3 90.26 24.75 22.89
CA ASN A 3 89.38 24.98 21.76
C ASN A 3 88.07 24.15 21.90
N ILE A 4 86.95 24.81 21.97
CA ILE A 4 85.63 24.19 21.94
C ILE A 4 85.14 24.24 20.48
N PRO A 5 84.88 23.10 19.82
CA PRO A 5 84.31 23.11 18.49
C PRO A 5 82.78 23.40 18.54
N LYS A 6 82.37 24.32 17.66
CA LYS A 6 80.98 24.67 17.46
C LYS A 6 80.19 23.51 16.78
N SER A 7 79.16 23.07 17.42
CA SER A 7 78.13 22.10 16.87
C SER A 7 77.39 22.69 15.64
N PRO A 8 77.16 21.90 14.58
CA PRO A 8 76.34 22.34 13.45
C PRO A 8 74.90 22.25 13.78
N ARG A 9 74.21 23.35 13.57
CA ARG A 9 72.74 23.41 13.65
C ARG A 9 72.08 22.52 12.58
N SER A 10 71.57 21.39 12.99
CA SER A 10 70.66 20.57 12.14
C SER A 10 69.39 21.33 11.85
N ARG A 11 69.18 21.67 10.58
CA ARG A 11 67.90 22.17 10.10
C ARG A 11 66.88 20.97 10.04
N VAL A 12 66.05 20.89 11.03
CA VAL A 12 64.87 19.99 10.97
C VAL A 12 63.95 20.55 9.90
N ARG A 13 63.94 19.90 8.75
CA ARG A 13 62.88 20.13 7.75
C ARG A 13 61.62 19.51 8.27
N ALA A 14 60.65 20.34 8.65
CA ALA A 14 59.30 19.91 8.93
C ALA A 14 58.67 19.39 7.63
N VAL A 15 58.53 18.08 7.52
CA VAL A 15 57.74 17.44 6.47
C VAL A 15 56.29 17.50 6.94
N THR A 16 55.56 18.46 6.40
CA THR A 16 54.10 18.53 6.56
C THR A 16 53.49 17.39 5.75
N VAL A 17 53.13 16.31 6.42
CA VAL A 17 52.32 15.27 5.82
C VAL A 17 50.89 15.80 5.77
N ALA A 18 50.46 16.26 4.61
CA ALA A 18 49.07 16.57 4.34
C ALA A 18 48.32 15.24 4.24
N ALA A 19 47.70 14.82 5.32
CA ALA A 19 46.72 13.72 5.31
C ALA A 19 45.48 14.20 4.55
N ALA A 20 45.44 13.91 3.26
CA ALA A 20 44.20 14.03 2.48
C ALA A 20 43.21 12.98 2.97
N SER A 21 42.35 13.37 3.89
CA SER A 21 41.19 12.59 4.29
C SER A 21 40.22 12.57 3.11
N ALA A 22 40.35 11.57 2.25
CA ALA A 22 39.30 11.23 1.29
C ALA A 22 38.09 10.70 2.09
N LEU A 23 37.17 11.60 2.48
CA LEU A 23 35.82 11.21 2.84
C LEU A 23 35.18 10.61 1.58
N ALA A 24 35.25 9.29 1.46
CA ALA A 24 34.40 8.55 0.57
C ALA A 24 32.94 8.78 1.06
N LEU A 25 32.29 9.76 0.48
CA LEU A 25 30.84 9.89 0.54
C LEU A 25 30.26 8.64 -0.15
N LEU A 26 30.14 7.56 0.61
CA LEU A 26 29.23 6.47 0.30
C LEU A 26 27.83 7.07 0.37
N GLY A 27 27.48 7.81 -0.68
CA GLY A 27 26.11 8.15 -0.97
C GLY A 27 25.39 6.83 -1.21
N GLY A 28 24.92 6.22 -0.11
CA GLY A 28 23.97 5.16 -0.21
C GLY A 28 22.79 5.73 -1.00
N TRP A 29 22.63 5.29 -2.22
CA TRP A 29 21.42 5.48 -2.99
C TRP A 29 20.36 4.70 -2.20
N ALA A 30 19.69 5.37 -1.26
CA ALA A 30 18.43 4.90 -0.76
C ALA A 30 17.55 4.84 -2.00
N LEU A 31 17.33 3.63 -2.52
CA LEU A 31 16.28 3.37 -3.47
C LEU A 31 15.01 3.81 -2.76
N SER A 32 14.59 5.04 -3.02
CA SER A 32 13.31 5.54 -2.55
C SER A 32 12.30 4.55 -3.07
N ALA A 33 11.66 3.81 -2.15
CA ALA A 33 10.54 2.97 -2.53
C ALA A 33 9.61 3.84 -3.37
N ALA A 34 9.36 3.43 -4.61
CA ALA A 34 8.57 4.23 -5.54
C ALA A 34 7.25 4.57 -4.82
N ASP A 35 6.93 5.87 -4.76
CA ASP A 35 5.72 6.34 -4.08
C ASP A 35 4.52 5.59 -4.65
N LYS A 36 3.88 4.75 -3.84
CA LYS A 36 2.72 3.94 -4.25
C LYS A 36 1.63 4.79 -4.92
N TYR A 37 1.55 6.07 -4.58
CA TYR A 37 0.57 7.00 -5.14
C TYR A 37 0.86 7.44 -6.59
N THR A 38 2.00 7.07 -7.15
CA THR A 38 2.28 7.26 -8.59
C THR A 38 1.74 6.11 -9.44
N LEU A 39 1.36 4.99 -8.82
CA LEU A 39 0.86 3.82 -9.51
C LEU A 39 -0.54 4.04 -10.08
N LYS A 40 -0.77 3.46 -11.24
CA LYS A 40 -2.06 3.48 -11.92
C LYS A 40 -2.30 2.17 -12.64
N VAL A 41 -3.49 1.62 -12.50
CA VAL A 41 -3.94 0.53 -13.38
C VAL A 41 -4.12 1.11 -14.80
N PRO A 42 -3.53 0.51 -15.83
CA PRO A 42 -3.71 0.99 -17.19
C PRO A 42 -5.20 1.17 -17.56
N ASN A 43 -5.56 2.33 -18.08
CA ASN A 43 -6.94 2.73 -18.39
C ASN A 43 -7.94 2.66 -17.21
N GLY A 44 -7.43 2.62 -15.97
CA GLY A 44 -8.22 2.42 -14.77
C GLY A 44 -7.91 3.41 -13.66
N LEU A 45 -8.06 2.92 -12.42
CA LEU A 45 -7.89 3.72 -11.21
C LEU A 45 -6.42 3.98 -10.91
N ALA A 46 -6.13 5.18 -10.41
CA ALA A 46 -4.84 5.50 -9.82
C ALA A 46 -4.86 5.19 -8.31
N PHE A 47 -3.74 4.72 -7.78
CA PHE A 47 -3.59 4.52 -6.34
C PHE A 47 -3.85 5.82 -5.54
N SER A 48 -3.46 6.96 -6.12
CA SER A 48 -3.66 8.29 -5.53
C SER A 48 -5.13 8.66 -5.31
N GLU A 49 -6.07 8.04 -6.02
CA GLU A 49 -7.51 8.25 -5.80
C GLU A 49 -7.97 7.74 -4.43
N PHE A 50 -7.17 6.89 -3.78
CA PHE A 50 -7.44 6.27 -2.48
C PHE A 50 -6.53 6.80 -1.37
N ARG A 51 -5.86 7.92 -1.60
CA ARG A 51 -4.99 8.55 -0.59
C ARG A 51 -5.73 8.72 0.73
N GLY A 52 -5.08 8.33 1.83
CA GLY A 52 -5.66 8.34 3.19
C GLY A 52 -6.56 7.14 3.50
N TYR A 53 -6.56 6.07 2.67
CA TYR A 53 -7.35 4.87 2.94
C TYR A 53 -6.96 4.19 4.25
N GLU A 54 -5.75 4.40 4.70
CA GLU A 54 -5.22 3.88 5.97
C GLU A 54 -6.02 4.41 7.18
N ASP A 55 -6.58 5.62 7.07
CA ASP A 55 -7.35 6.28 8.12
C ASP A 55 -8.87 6.07 7.96
N TRP A 56 -9.30 5.31 6.94
CA TRP A 56 -10.72 5.07 6.73
C TRP A 56 -11.28 4.10 7.78
N GLN A 57 -12.57 4.21 8.01
CA GLN A 57 -13.23 3.41 9.02
C GLN A 57 -13.45 1.98 8.54
N VAL A 58 -13.11 1.01 9.39
CA VAL A 58 -13.39 -0.41 9.15
C VAL A 58 -14.90 -0.62 9.05
N ILE A 59 -15.36 -1.26 8.00
CA ILE A 59 -16.76 -1.68 7.81
C ILE A 59 -16.97 -3.17 8.02
N SER A 60 -15.96 -3.98 7.75
CA SER A 60 -16.01 -5.42 7.94
C SER A 60 -14.62 -6.03 8.03
N VAL A 61 -14.57 -7.24 8.57
CA VAL A 61 -13.40 -8.12 8.54
C VAL A 61 -13.80 -9.46 7.93
N ALA A 62 -12.85 -10.12 7.31
CA ALA A 62 -13.06 -11.46 6.76
C ALA A 62 -11.76 -12.27 6.86
N ARG A 63 -11.86 -13.57 6.71
CA ARG A 63 -10.73 -14.48 6.73
C ARG A 63 -10.93 -15.61 5.73
N THR A 64 -9.86 -15.99 5.04
CA THR A 64 -9.72 -17.29 4.38
C THR A 64 -8.70 -18.13 5.14
N GLU A 65 -8.39 -19.32 4.68
CA GLU A 65 -7.27 -20.10 5.24
C GLU A 65 -5.94 -19.34 5.17
N GLN A 66 -5.70 -18.63 4.05
CA GLN A 66 -4.41 -18.04 3.72
C GLN A 66 -4.30 -16.55 4.03
N LEU A 67 -5.44 -15.85 4.20
CA LEU A 67 -5.45 -14.39 4.27
C LEU A 67 -6.37 -13.87 5.37
N LEU A 68 -5.89 -12.87 6.09
CA LEU A 68 -6.70 -11.95 6.88
C LEU A 68 -7.08 -10.76 6.02
N LYS A 69 -8.31 -10.26 6.16
CA LYS A 69 -8.84 -9.18 5.34
C LYS A 69 -9.56 -8.16 6.21
N VAL A 70 -9.32 -6.89 5.93
CA VAL A 70 -10.15 -5.81 6.45
C VAL A 70 -10.68 -4.99 5.29
N ILE A 71 -11.93 -4.57 5.40
CA ILE A 71 -12.56 -3.67 4.45
C ILE A 71 -12.79 -2.35 5.17
N VAL A 72 -12.21 -1.29 4.60
CA VAL A 72 -12.37 0.08 5.08
C VAL A 72 -13.12 0.92 4.06
N ALA A 73 -13.80 1.96 4.51
CA ALA A 73 -14.59 2.83 3.66
C ALA A 73 -14.37 4.31 4.01
N ASN A 74 -14.42 5.15 2.98
CA ASN A 74 -14.41 6.59 3.18
C ASN A 74 -15.74 7.08 3.80
N SER A 75 -15.79 8.35 4.21
CA SER A 75 -16.95 8.93 4.88
C SER A 75 -18.25 8.84 4.07
N VAL A 76 -18.16 8.95 2.74
CA VAL A 76 -19.32 8.85 1.83
C VAL A 76 -19.92 7.44 1.86
N ALA A 77 -19.08 6.41 1.65
CA ALA A 77 -19.54 5.02 1.71
C ALA A 77 -20.00 4.63 3.12
N LEU A 78 -19.30 5.09 4.15
CA LEU A 78 -19.65 4.83 5.53
C LEU A 78 -21.05 5.37 5.90
N LYS A 79 -21.36 6.61 5.45
CA LYS A 79 -22.68 7.18 5.63
C LYS A 79 -23.75 6.33 4.94
N ALA A 80 -23.50 5.90 3.71
CA ALA A 80 -24.40 5.02 2.97
C ALA A 80 -24.67 3.69 3.70
N TYR A 81 -23.65 3.06 4.25
CA TYR A 81 -23.80 1.86 5.07
C TYR A 81 -24.68 2.09 6.31
N ARG A 82 -24.52 3.21 6.99
CA ARG A 82 -25.33 3.58 8.16
C ARG A 82 -26.80 3.84 7.81
N GLU A 83 -27.06 4.25 6.57
CA GLU A 83 -28.40 4.42 6.01
C GLU A 83 -29.02 3.09 5.49
N GLY A 84 -28.32 1.97 5.68
CA GLY A 84 -28.79 0.65 5.30
C GLY A 84 -28.49 0.22 3.86
N ILE A 85 -27.69 0.98 3.13
CA ILE A 85 -27.21 0.58 1.80
C ILE A 85 -26.14 -0.53 1.98
N PRO A 86 -26.11 -1.56 1.15
CA PRO A 86 -26.96 -1.83 -0.03
C PRO A 86 -28.23 -2.64 0.27
N THR A 87 -28.50 -2.96 1.53
CA THR A 87 -29.60 -3.89 1.87
C THR A 87 -31.01 -3.29 1.70
N ASN A 88 -31.11 -1.96 1.67
CA ASN A 88 -32.38 -1.24 1.43
C ASN A 88 -32.71 -1.03 -0.05
N GLY A 89 -31.94 -1.66 -0.97
CA GLY A 89 -32.14 -1.55 -2.42
C GLY A 89 -31.65 -0.25 -3.06
N LYS A 90 -31.15 0.72 -2.28
CA LYS A 90 -30.61 1.96 -2.81
C LYS A 90 -29.15 1.77 -3.28
N PRO A 91 -28.73 2.49 -4.33
CA PRO A 91 -27.33 2.46 -4.76
C PRO A 91 -26.43 3.28 -3.82
N PHE A 92 -25.16 2.91 -3.76
CA PHE A 92 -24.16 3.79 -3.17
C PHE A 92 -24.05 5.09 -3.95
N PRO A 93 -23.90 6.24 -3.27
CA PRO A 93 -23.70 7.53 -3.94
C PRO A 93 -22.32 7.58 -4.61
N ASP A 94 -22.20 8.39 -5.67
CA ASP A 94 -20.93 8.67 -6.31
C ASP A 94 -19.93 9.27 -5.29
N GLY A 95 -18.65 8.92 -5.44
CA GLY A 95 -17.62 9.24 -4.47
C GLY A 95 -17.49 8.23 -3.32
N SER A 96 -18.37 7.21 -3.23
CA SER A 96 -18.15 6.08 -2.31
C SER A 96 -16.89 5.33 -2.68
N LYS A 97 -15.99 5.15 -1.73
CA LYS A 97 -14.74 4.41 -1.92
C LYS A 97 -14.55 3.37 -0.82
N MET A 98 -14.05 2.23 -1.23
CA MET A 98 -13.72 1.12 -0.32
C MET A 98 -12.33 0.59 -0.66
N ALA A 99 -11.62 0.19 0.37
CA ALA A 99 -10.36 -0.52 0.24
C ALA A 99 -10.44 -1.83 1.02
N LYS A 100 -10.04 -2.92 0.39
CA LYS A 100 -9.82 -4.20 1.05
C LYS A 100 -8.32 -4.39 1.18
N ILE A 101 -7.84 -4.55 2.40
CA ILE A 101 -6.45 -4.79 2.72
C ILE A 101 -6.32 -6.26 3.09
N GLU A 102 -5.44 -6.98 2.41
CA GLU A 102 -5.22 -8.40 2.64
C GLU A 102 -3.80 -8.64 3.15
N TRP A 103 -3.67 -9.52 4.15
CA TRP A 103 -2.40 -9.91 4.73
C TRP A 103 -2.25 -11.42 4.81
N HIS A 104 -1.04 -11.91 4.61
CA HIS A 104 -0.68 -13.22 5.13
C HIS A 104 -0.69 -13.17 6.65
N PRO A 105 -1.33 -14.12 7.32
CA PRO A 105 -1.32 -14.17 8.78
C PRO A 105 -0.05 -14.81 9.31
N LYS A 106 0.34 -14.39 10.51
CA LYS A 106 1.27 -15.16 11.36
C LYS A 106 0.65 -15.43 12.72
N LYS A 107 1.19 -16.42 13.42
CA LYS A 107 0.83 -16.64 14.83
C LYS A 107 1.42 -15.53 15.69
N SER A 108 0.65 -15.02 16.63
CA SER A 108 1.16 -14.07 17.60
C SER A 108 2.08 -14.79 18.59
N ALA A 109 3.28 -14.25 18.78
CA ALA A 109 4.19 -14.74 19.83
C ALA A 109 3.86 -14.16 21.21
N GLU A 110 3.05 -13.10 21.28
CA GLU A 110 2.77 -12.35 22.51
C GLU A 110 1.41 -12.66 23.09
N ALA A 111 0.50 -13.18 22.29
CA ALA A 111 -0.85 -13.47 22.76
C ALA A 111 -0.88 -14.72 23.63
N PRO A 112 -1.67 -14.74 24.70
CA PRO A 112 -1.83 -15.92 25.57
C PRO A 112 -2.67 -17.02 24.91
N TYR A 113 -3.27 -16.75 23.76
CA TYR A 113 -4.10 -17.68 22.98
C TYR A 113 -3.50 -17.92 21.59
N ASP A 114 -3.93 -18.99 20.94
CA ASP A 114 -3.56 -19.28 19.56
C ASP A 114 -4.33 -18.35 18.59
N ILE A 115 -3.82 -17.14 18.42
CA ILE A 115 -4.39 -16.16 17.51
C ILE A 115 -3.46 -15.87 16.32
N SER A 116 -4.09 -15.51 15.22
CA SER A 116 -3.39 -15.04 14.01
C SER A 116 -3.51 -13.53 13.90
N VAL A 117 -2.40 -12.89 13.60
CA VAL A 117 -2.29 -11.44 13.39
C VAL A 117 -1.81 -11.15 11.97
N PRO A 118 -2.07 -9.95 11.43
CA PRO A 118 -1.49 -9.54 10.15
C PRO A 118 0.05 -9.61 10.19
N ASP A 119 0.64 -10.08 9.10
CA ASP A 119 2.08 -10.08 8.89
C ASP A 119 2.44 -9.26 7.65
N THR A 120 2.63 -9.91 6.50
CA THR A 120 2.96 -9.23 5.25
C THR A 120 1.70 -8.89 4.47
N VAL A 121 1.65 -7.67 3.91
CA VAL A 121 0.58 -7.29 2.99
C VAL A 121 0.67 -8.17 1.75
N TYR A 122 -0.46 -8.75 1.36
CA TYR A 122 -0.59 -9.50 0.12
C TYR A 122 -0.98 -8.57 -1.02
N ASP A 123 -2.12 -7.90 -0.91
CA ASP A 123 -2.59 -6.92 -1.87
C ASP A 123 -3.54 -5.87 -1.25
N LEU A 124 -3.88 -4.90 -2.09
CA LEU A 124 -4.87 -3.87 -1.82
C LEU A 124 -5.87 -3.85 -2.98
N ASP A 125 -7.11 -4.17 -2.68
CA ASP A 125 -8.20 -4.08 -3.65
C ASP A 125 -9.00 -2.80 -3.41
N PHE A 126 -9.14 -2.02 -4.46
CA PHE A 126 -9.89 -0.78 -4.42
C PHE A 126 -11.14 -0.82 -5.27
N MET A 127 -12.19 -0.15 -4.80
CA MET A 127 -13.36 0.16 -5.61
C MET A 127 -13.87 1.57 -5.34
N VAL A 128 -14.33 2.23 -6.41
CA VAL A 128 -14.89 3.57 -6.35
C VAL A 128 -16.19 3.64 -7.14
N LYS A 129 -17.19 4.31 -6.57
CA LYS A 129 -18.46 4.61 -7.23
C LYS A 129 -18.33 5.91 -8.00
N ASP A 130 -18.53 5.84 -9.31
CA ASP A 130 -18.68 6.95 -10.23
C ASP A 130 -19.54 6.47 -11.40
N ALA A 131 -20.83 6.81 -11.34
CA ALA A 131 -21.82 6.31 -12.28
C ALA A 131 -21.55 6.77 -13.73
N LYS A 132 -20.93 7.93 -13.90
CA LYS A 132 -20.59 8.48 -15.22
C LYS A 132 -19.35 7.82 -15.81
N ARG A 133 -18.28 7.69 -14.99
CA ARG A 133 -17.00 7.13 -15.44
C ARG A 133 -17.09 5.62 -15.71
N PHE A 134 -17.90 4.91 -14.95
CA PHE A 134 -17.99 3.45 -14.97
C PHE A 134 -19.40 2.94 -15.30
N ALA A 135 -20.09 3.61 -16.25
CA ALA A 135 -21.46 3.30 -16.61
C ALA A 135 -21.69 1.84 -17.02
N ASP A 136 -20.74 1.24 -17.74
CA ASP A 136 -20.79 -0.14 -18.24
C ASP A 136 -20.33 -1.20 -17.21
N SER A 137 -19.96 -0.79 -16.00
CA SER A 137 -19.65 -1.69 -14.87
C SER A 137 -20.50 -1.41 -13.62
N GLY A 138 -21.76 -1.01 -13.83
CA GLY A 138 -22.69 -0.72 -12.75
C GLY A 138 -22.33 0.55 -11.95
N GLY A 139 -21.54 1.43 -12.53
CA GLY A 139 -21.02 2.64 -11.92
C GLY A 139 -19.86 2.40 -10.95
N TRP A 140 -19.22 1.23 -10.98
CA TRP A 140 -18.09 0.91 -10.12
C TRP A 140 -16.80 0.68 -10.91
N GLY A 141 -15.75 1.37 -10.51
CA GLY A 141 -14.38 1.08 -10.93
C GLY A 141 -13.66 0.23 -9.88
N TYR A 142 -12.74 -0.61 -10.36
CA TYR A 142 -11.99 -1.56 -9.53
C TYR A 142 -10.50 -1.48 -9.85
N ALA A 143 -9.65 -1.73 -8.85
CA ALA A 143 -8.22 -1.91 -9.05
C ALA A 143 -7.64 -2.82 -7.97
N VAL A 144 -6.58 -3.55 -8.32
CA VAL A 144 -5.78 -4.34 -7.39
C VAL A 144 -4.33 -3.87 -7.49
N PHE A 145 -3.69 -3.68 -6.35
CA PHE A 145 -2.27 -3.38 -6.25
C PHE A 145 -1.61 -4.44 -5.37
N VAL A 146 -0.74 -5.22 -5.98
CA VAL A 146 -0.07 -6.34 -5.33
C VAL A 146 1.20 -5.85 -4.67
N ASN A 147 1.42 -6.26 -3.43
CA ASN A 147 2.65 -5.96 -2.70
C ASN A 147 3.76 -6.96 -3.06
N ASP A 148 4.97 -6.45 -3.21
CA ASP A 148 6.18 -7.25 -3.19
C ASP A 148 6.77 -7.19 -1.77
N PRO A 149 6.70 -8.28 -0.99
CA PRO A 149 7.15 -8.26 0.40
C PRO A 149 8.67 -8.09 0.54
N ALA A 150 9.44 -8.42 -0.49
CA ALA A 150 10.91 -8.28 -0.44
C ALA A 150 11.35 -6.82 -0.50
N THR A 151 10.62 -5.99 -1.21
CA THR A 151 10.93 -4.57 -1.41
C THR A 151 9.94 -3.63 -0.74
N ASN A 152 8.82 -4.18 -0.25
CA ASN A 152 7.67 -3.43 0.27
C ASN A 152 7.16 -2.37 -0.73
N THR A 153 7.15 -2.72 -2.01
CA THR A 153 6.64 -1.88 -3.09
C THR A 153 5.38 -2.50 -3.68
N TYR A 154 4.57 -1.67 -4.33
CA TYR A 154 3.34 -2.10 -4.98
C TYR A 154 3.48 -2.06 -6.49
N ARG A 155 2.72 -2.89 -7.16
CA ARG A 155 2.53 -2.86 -8.62
C ARG A 155 1.06 -3.11 -8.94
N PRO A 156 0.53 -2.60 -10.06
CA PRO A 156 -0.80 -2.97 -10.51
C PRO A 156 -0.95 -4.47 -10.64
N GLY A 157 -2.08 -5.02 -10.20
CA GLY A 157 -2.45 -6.40 -10.44
C GLY A 157 -2.49 -6.69 -11.94
N THR A 158 -2.16 -7.90 -12.33
CA THR A 158 -2.09 -8.34 -13.72
C THR A 158 -3.05 -9.49 -13.99
N GLU A 159 -3.24 -9.83 -15.25
CA GLU A 159 -4.04 -10.98 -15.68
C GLU A 159 -3.53 -12.33 -15.13
N THR A 160 -2.29 -12.37 -14.65
CA THR A 160 -1.71 -13.58 -14.05
C THR A 160 -2.20 -13.88 -12.65
N HIS A 161 -2.88 -12.93 -11.98
CA HIS A 161 -3.50 -13.17 -10.68
C HIS A 161 -4.75 -14.03 -10.81
N ARG A 162 -5.04 -14.82 -9.79
CA ARG A 162 -6.24 -15.67 -9.75
C ARG A 162 -7.20 -15.17 -8.66
N PRO A 163 -8.43 -14.77 -9.01
CA PRO A 163 -8.94 -14.67 -10.38
C PRO A 163 -8.18 -13.61 -11.19
N PRO A 164 -8.15 -13.74 -12.51
CA PRO A 164 -7.46 -12.76 -13.36
C PRO A 164 -7.93 -11.34 -13.06
N GLN A 165 -6.97 -10.44 -12.87
CA GLN A 165 -7.23 -9.01 -12.67
C GLN A 165 -6.89 -8.31 -13.99
N ALA A 166 -7.88 -7.81 -14.68
CA ALA A 166 -7.64 -7.05 -15.90
C ALA A 166 -6.90 -5.74 -15.58
N ASN A 167 -6.16 -5.23 -16.54
CA ASN A 167 -5.41 -3.99 -16.40
C ASN A 167 -6.29 -2.75 -16.57
N ASP A 168 -7.56 -2.84 -16.18
CA ASP A 168 -8.52 -1.73 -16.23
C ASP A 168 -9.45 -1.75 -15.01
N ALA A 169 -10.19 -0.68 -14.82
CA ALA A 169 -11.11 -0.55 -13.70
C ALA A 169 -12.31 -1.51 -13.75
N LYS A 170 -12.46 -2.29 -14.82
CA LYS A 170 -13.56 -3.24 -15.00
C LYS A 170 -13.24 -4.64 -14.49
N CYS A 171 -11.98 -4.92 -14.15
CA CYS A 171 -11.52 -6.27 -13.78
C CYS A 171 -12.33 -6.90 -12.64
N GLY A 172 -12.69 -6.13 -11.64
CA GLY A 172 -13.50 -6.63 -10.53
C GLY A 172 -14.98 -6.81 -10.87
N HIS A 173 -15.46 -6.20 -11.95
CA HIS A 173 -16.88 -6.19 -12.29
C HIS A 173 -17.45 -7.59 -12.51
N ALA A 174 -16.71 -8.46 -13.19
CA ALA A 174 -17.14 -9.83 -13.46
C ALA A 174 -17.48 -10.59 -12.15
N CYS A 175 -16.61 -10.51 -11.14
CA CYS A 175 -16.84 -11.11 -9.84
C CYS A 175 -17.98 -10.41 -9.08
N HIS A 176 -17.99 -9.08 -9.07
CA HIS A 176 -18.98 -8.30 -8.31
C HIS A 176 -20.39 -8.33 -8.93
N THR A 177 -20.53 -8.74 -10.19
CA THR A 177 -21.84 -8.96 -10.84
C THR A 177 -22.68 -10.00 -10.11
N ILE A 178 -22.08 -10.97 -9.41
CA ILE A 178 -22.77 -11.97 -8.57
C ILE A 178 -23.69 -11.29 -7.55
N VAL A 179 -23.31 -10.12 -7.07
CA VAL A 179 -24.07 -9.34 -6.07
C VAL A 179 -24.61 -8.02 -6.62
N LYS A 180 -24.97 -7.98 -7.92
CA LYS A 180 -25.52 -6.78 -8.54
C LYS A 180 -26.78 -6.26 -7.84
N GLY A 181 -27.61 -7.15 -7.30
CA GLY A 181 -28.79 -6.80 -6.50
C GLY A 181 -28.48 -6.08 -5.18
N LYS A 182 -27.20 -6.07 -4.77
CA LYS A 182 -26.66 -5.31 -3.63
C LYS A 182 -25.72 -4.21 -4.11
N ASN A 183 -26.03 -3.62 -5.25
CA ASN A 183 -25.21 -2.60 -5.88
C ASN A 183 -23.72 -3.01 -6.05
N PHE A 184 -23.47 -4.27 -6.44
CA PHE A 184 -22.14 -4.85 -6.67
C PHE A 184 -21.23 -4.88 -5.43
N VAL A 185 -21.76 -4.84 -4.21
CA VAL A 185 -20.99 -4.82 -2.97
C VAL A 185 -21.27 -6.07 -2.14
N PHE A 186 -20.25 -6.90 -1.91
CA PHE A 186 -20.36 -8.11 -1.10
C PHE A 186 -20.52 -7.80 0.39
N THR A 187 -19.85 -6.75 0.83
CA THR A 187 -19.66 -6.45 2.25
C THR A 187 -20.91 -5.85 2.86
N ARG A 188 -21.27 -6.33 4.04
CA ARG A 188 -22.26 -5.69 4.93
C ARG A 188 -21.51 -4.92 6.01
N TYR A 189 -22.16 -3.87 6.53
CA TYR A 189 -21.65 -3.19 7.72
C TYR A 189 -21.76 -4.15 8.91
N ALA A 190 -20.60 -4.45 9.53
CA ALA A 190 -20.57 -5.38 10.65
C ALA A 190 -21.34 -4.81 11.85
N PRO A 191 -22.08 -5.62 12.60
CA PRO A 191 -22.71 -5.20 13.86
C PRO A 191 -21.68 -4.64 14.84
N ARG A 192 -22.09 -3.61 15.58
CA ARG A 192 -21.25 -2.94 16.60
C ARG A 192 -22.07 -2.63 17.82
#